data_860fa89ff381d33d7b7ca03329ee8047
#
_entry.id   860fa89ff381d33d7b7ca03329ee8047
#
_cell.length_a   1.000
_cell.length_b   1.000
_cell.length_c   1.000
_cell.angle_alpha   90.00
_cell.angle_beta   90.00
_cell.angle_gamma   90.00
#
_symmetry.space_group_name_H-M   'P 1'
#
loop_
_entity.id
_entity.type
_entity.pdbx_description
1 polymer ?
#
loop_
_entity_poly.entity_id
_entity_poly.type
_entity_poly.pdbx_seq_one_letter_code
_entity_poly.pdbx_strand_id
1 'polypeptide(L)'
;MHYIRYLLCTVGSVYIKSKEALAKDILKDLVEMCRSVQHPIRGLFLRSYLAQISRDKLPDIGSEYEGEADTVMDAVDFVLQNFTEMNKLWVRMQHQGPARIEEKLEKERSELRDLVGKNLHVLSQIEGVDLEIYKETVLPRVLEQVNCKDELAQYYLMDCIIQVFPDEYHLQTLEILLGACPQLQPTVDIKTVLSRLMDRLSNYAASSPEILPDFLQVEAFAKLSSAISKVIEAQVDMPIVGAVSLYVSLLTFTLRVHPDRLDYVDQVLGACVKKLSGNPKLEDSKATKQIVALLSAPLEKYSDIVTALTLSNYPRVMDHLDAGTNKIMAKIIIENIMKRDTCVSTADKLRFCFELIKGLIKDLDESTTDELDEEDFKEEQNSVARLIHMLYNDDSEEKAKIIYTVRKHILAGGPMRLPFTVPPLVFSALKLIRRLQGQDGDVAGEKVPATPKNIFQLLSQTIEVLSAVPSPEMALRLYLQCAEAANDCDLEPVSYDFFTQAFVLYEEEVADSKAQVTAIHLIIGTLQRMNVFGVENRDTLTHKATGYSAKLLKKPDQCRAVYACSHLFWVDDQDGIKDGERVLLCLKRSLRIANAAQQMANVTRGSSGPVTLFVEILNKYLYFF
;
A
#
# COMPACT_ATOMS: atom_id res chain seq x y z
N MET A 1 -1.99 25.84 -61.07
CA MET A 1 -1.18 26.72 -60.16
C MET A 1 -0.53 25.99 -58.98
N HIS A 2 -1.15 25.01 -58.36
CA HIS A 2 -0.56 24.35 -57.17
C HIS A 2 0.69 23.51 -57.47
N TYR A 3 0.70 22.74 -58.53
CA TYR A 3 1.87 21.93 -58.93
C TYR A 3 3.12 22.76 -59.20
N ILE A 4 2.97 23.98 -59.69
CA ILE A 4 4.09 24.89 -59.95
C ILE A 4 4.80 25.24 -58.62
N ARG A 5 4.10 25.39 -57.53
CA ARG A 5 4.68 25.74 -56.22
C ARG A 5 5.49 24.60 -55.62
N TYR A 6 5.06 23.34 -55.78
CA TYR A 6 5.88 22.19 -55.41
C TYR A 6 7.17 22.14 -56.25
N LEU A 7 7.04 22.41 -57.55
CA LEU A 7 8.21 22.50 -58.41
C LEU A 7 9.14 23.63 -58.00
N LEU A 8 8.62 24.81 -57.63
CA LEU A 8 9.43 25.93 -57.14
C LEU A 8 10.13 25.58 -55.82
N CYS A 9 9.47 24.88 -54.89
CA CYS A 9 10.15 24.37 -53.70
C CYS A 9 11.30 23.43 -54.07
N THR A 10 11.09 22.52 -55.00
CA THR A 10 12.12 21.58 -55.46
C THR A 10 13.26 22.31 -56.13
N VAL A 11 12.97 23.25 -57.03
CA VAL A 11 13.99 24.07 -57.72
C VAL A 11 14.77 24.92 -56.72
N GLY A 12 14.10 25.57 -55.77
CA GLY A 12 14.75 26.32 -54.70
C GLY A 12 15.70 25.46 -53.85
N SER A 13 15.28 24.24 -53.53
CA SER A 13 16.12 23.26 -52.83
C SER A 13 17.38 22.86 -53.63
N VAL A 14 17.24 22.70 -54.96
CA VAL A 14 18.39 22.44 -55.85
C VAL A 14 19.28 23.68 -55.95
N TYR A 15 18.68 24.86 -55.96
CA TYR A 15 19.42 26.14 -56.07
C TYR A 15 20.24 26.39 -54.77
N ILE A 16 19.72 26.05 -53.60
CA ILE A 16 20.51 26.06 -52.36
C ILE A 16 21.71 25.10 -52.48
N LYS A 17 21.49 23.90 -53.02
CA LYS A 17 22.54 22.90 -53.20
C LYS A 17 23.64 23.37 -54.18
N SER A 18 23.32 24.20 -55.18
CA SER A 18 24.29 24.74 -56.11
C SER A 18 25.18 25.84 -55.51
N LYS A 19 24.81 26.39 -54.35
CA LYS A 19 25.52 27.50 -53.67
C LYS A 19 25.65 28.79 -54.50
N GLU A 20 24.75 29.01 -55.44
CA GLU A 20 24.71 30.19 -56.24
C GLU A 20 24.13 31.42 -55.54
N ALA A 21 23.32 31.21 -54.52
CA ALA A 21 22.76 32.25 -53.66
C ALA A 21 22.77 31.80 -52.21
N LEU A 22 22.62 32.74 -51.28
CA LEU A 22 22.56 32.47 -49.84
C LEU A 22 21.34 31.61 -49.49
N ALA A 23 21.55 30.57 -48.69
CA ALA A 23 20.48 29.65 -48.30
C ALA A 23 19.33 30.38 -47.60
N LYS A 24 19.60 31.34 -46.71
CA LYS A 24 18.61 32.14 -46.00
C LYS A 24 17.67 32.91 -46.92
N ASP A 25 18.18 33.50 -47.98
CA ASP A 25 17.37 34.31 -48.89
C ASP A 25 16.41 33.42 -49.70
N ILE A 26 16.90 32.28 -50.17
CA ILE A 26 16.06 31.29 -50.89
C ILE A 26 15.00 30.70 -49.95
N LEU A 27 15.38 30.32 -48.74
CA LEU A 27 14.44 29.77 -47.75
C LEU A 27 13.35 30.77 -47.37
N LYS A 28 13.72 32.05 -47.20
CA LYS A 28 12.78 33.14 -46.94
C LYS A 28 11.79 33.34 -48.09
N ASP A 29 12.29 33.37 -49.32
CA ASP A 29 11.44 33.51 -50.51
C ASP A 29 10.48 32.32 -50.66
N LEU A 30 10.92 31.09 -50.35
CA LEU A 30 10.09 29.89 -50.41
C LEU A 30 9.00 29.91 -49.34
N VAL A 31 9.28 30.36 -48.13
CA VAL A 31 8.27 30.51 -47.07
C VAL A 31 7.23 31.55 -47.49
N GLU A 32 7.67 32.71 -48.00
CA GLU A 32 6.76 33.76 -48.42
C GLU A 32 5.91 33.33 -49.63
N MET A 33 6.47 32.60 -50.58
CA MET A 33 5.73 32.00 -51.68
C MET A 33 4.66 31.01 -51.17
N CYS A 34 5.01 30.16 -50.20
CA CYS A 34 4.06 29.21 -49.58
C CYS A 34 2.95 29.93 -48.80
N ARG A 35 3.24 31.10 -48.20
CA ARG A 35 2.27 31.90 -47.43
C ARG A 35 1.07 32.34 -48.27
N SER A 36 1.24 32.49 -49.56
CA SER A 36 0.14 32.81 -50.48
C SER A 36 -0.90 31.68 -50.64
N VAL A 37 -0.59 30.44 -50.19
CA VAL A 37 -1.56 29.31 -50.20
C VAL A 37 -2.32 29.27 -48.88
N GLN A 38 -3.51 29.83 -48.92
CA GLN A 38 -4.35 29.96 -47.70
C GLN A 38 -5.34 28.81 -47.51
N HIS A 39 -5.45 27.89 -48.44
CA HIS A 39 -6.30 26.69 -48.26
C HIS A 39 -5.66 25.77 -47.23
N PRO A 40 -6.34 25.42 -46.10
CA PRO A 40 -5.71 24.74 -44.99
C PRO A 40 -4.98 23.46 -45.37
N ILE A 41 -5.68 22.48 -45.94
CA ILE A 41 -5.10 21.17 -46.30
C ILE A 41 -3.95 21.32 -47.30
N ARG A 42 -4.18 22.05 -48.39
CA ARG A 42 -3.16 22.23 -49.43
C ARG A 42 -1.95 23.02 -48.94
N GLY A 43 -2.19 24.01 -48.11
CA GLY A 43 -1.15 24.80 -47.47
C GLY A 43 -0.30 24.02 -46.49
N LEU A 44 -0.92 23.16 -45.69
CA LEU A 44 -0.21 22.27 -44.76
C LEU A 44 0.69 21.29 -45.52
N PHE A 45 0.18 20.60 -46.53
CA PHE A 45 0.99 19.67 -47.33
C PHE A 45 2.15 20.38 -48.04
N LEU A 46 1.92 21.56 -48.63
CA LEU A 46 2.97 22.31 -49.31
C LEU A 46 4.11 22.72 -48.35
N ARG A 47 3.74 23.19 -47.15
CA ARG A 47 4.72 23.58 -46.13
C ARG A 47 5.45 22.40 -45.52
N SER A 48 4.73 21.28 -45.33
CA SER A 48 5.34 20.01 -44.89
C SER A 48 6.36 19.53 -45.93
N TYR A 49 6.01 19.60 -47.20
CA TYR A 49 6.92 19.27 -48.29
C TYR A 49 8.16 20.20 -48.33
N LEU A 50 7.95 21.52 -48.16
CA LEU A 50 9.05 22.48 -48.06
C LEU A 50 9.99 22.13 -46.92
N ALA A 51 9.47 21.86 -45.72
CA ALA A 51 10.26 21.46 -44.57
C ALA A 51 11.07 20.18 -44.84
N GLN A 52 10.47 19.20 -45.50
CA GLN A 52 11.11 17.93 -45.82
C GLN A 52 12.27 18.07 -46.79
N ILE A 53 12.11 18.82 -47.89
CA ILE A 53 13.15 18.98 -48.91
C ILE A 53 14.27 19.93 -48.50
N SER A 54 14.00 20.81 -47.50
CA SER A 54 14.99 21.78 -47.00
C SER A 54 15.76 21.27 -45.79
N ARG A 55 15.32 20.17 -45.16
CA ARG A 55 15.88 19.64 -43.92
C ARG A 55 17.40 19.45 -43.95
N ASP A 56 17.91 18.82 -45.00
CA ASP A 56 19.32 18.50 -45.14
C ASP A 56 20.14 19.67 -45.77
N LYS A 57 19.56 20.86 -45.88
CA LYS A 57 20.12 22.04 -46.54
C LYS A 57 20.00 23.30 -45.71
N LEU A 58 19.74 23.11 -44.40
CA LEU A 58 19.70 24.22 -43.45
C LEU A 58 21.14 24.67 -43.13
N PRO A 59 21.37 25.97 -42.90
CA PRO A 59 22.65 26.49 -42.47
C PRO A 59 22.86 26.24 -40.96
N ASP A 60 22.99 24.97 -40.58
CA ASP A 60 23.31 24.54 -39.21
C ASP A 60 24.83 24.37 -39.01
N ILE A 61 25.28 24.26 -37.77
CA ILE A 61 26.71 24.17 -37.45
C ILE A 61 27.33 22.93 -38.12
N GLY A 62 28.41 23.13 -38.85
CA GLY A 62 29.12 22.06 -39.53
C GLY A 62 28.47 21.60 -40.84
N SER A 63 27.35 22.20 -41.25
CA SER A 63 26.76 21.92 -42.56
C SER A 63 27.54 22.56 -43.69
N GLU A 64 27.38 22.02 -44.91
CA GLU A 64 27.96 22.61 -46.12
C GLU A 64 27.39 24.00 -46.48
N TYR A 65 26.31 24.40 -45.78
CA TYR A 65 25.55 25.62 -46.05
C TYR A 65 25.79 26.69 -44.98
N GLU A 66 26.61 26.40 -43.95
CA GLU A 66 27.07 27.38 -42.97
C GLU A 66 28.06 28.36 -43.60
N GLY A 67 27.91 29.64 -43.30
CA GLY A 67 28.79 30.70 -43.79
C GLY A 67 28.70 31.97 -42.94
N GLU A 68 29.56 32.96 -43.24
CA GLU A 68 29.51 34.26 -42.54
C GLU A 68 28.17 34.99 -42.70
N ALA A 69 27.44 34.69 -43.77
CA ALA A 69 26.16 35.31 -44.09
C ALA A 69 24.95 34.42 -43.76
N ASP A 70 25.13 33.11 -43.64
CA ASP A 70 24.09 32.10 -43.31
C ASP A 70 24.40 31.45 -41.96
N THR A 71 23.57 31.70 -40.99
CA THR A 71 23.78 31.30 -39.59
C THR A 71 22.72 30.31 -39.12
N VAL A 72 22.98 29.63 -38.00
CA VAL A 72 22.00 28.78 -37.31
C VAL A 72 20.69 29.52 -37.01
N MET A 73 20.78 30.82 -36.70
CA MET A 73 19.60 31.66 -36.48
C MET A 73 18.71 31.77 -37.71
N ASP A 74 19.29 31.80 -38.90
CA ASP A 74 18.54 31.82 -40.17
C ASP A 74 17.79 30.48 -40.37
N ALA A 75 18.40 29.36 -40.01
CA ALA A 75 17.76 28.06 -40.03
C ALA A 75 16.60 27.99 -39.02
N VAL A 76 16.82 28.46 -37.79
CA VAL A 76 15.81 28.54 -36.74
C VAL A 76 14.64 29.43 -37.17
N ASP A 77 14.92 30.60 -37.72
CA ASP A 77 13.90 31.53 -38.22
C ASP A 77 13.06 30.93 -39.35
N PHE A 78 13.66 30.23 -40.27
CA PHE A 78 12.96 29.54 -41.36
C PHE A 78 11.98 28.49 -40.79
N VAL A 79 12.45 27.60 -39.89
CA VAL A 79 11.62 26.54 -39.34
C VAL A 79 10.50 27.12 -38.50
N LEU A 80 10.77 28.14 -37.67
CA LEU A 80 9.76 28.80 -36.84
C LEU A 80 8.70 29.55 -37.65
N GLN A 81 9.09 30.23 -38.72
CA GLN A 81 8.14 30.89 -39.62
C GLN A 81 7.25 29.88 -40.34
N ASN A 82 7.82 28.80 -40.86
CA ASN A 82 7.07 27.74 -41.50
C ASN A 82 6.10 27.06 -40.52
N PHE A 83 6.57 26.78 -39.31
CA PHE A 83 5.77 26.23 -38.23
C PHE A 83 4.58 27.14 -37.83
N THR A 84 4.85 28.44 -37.66
CA THR A 84 3.83 29.44 -37.33
C THR A 84 2.70 29.46 -38.36
N GLU A 85 3.05 29.48 -39.63
CA GLU A 85 2.06 29.48 -40.70
C GLU A 85 1.32 28.14 -40.85
N MET A 86 1.99 27.01 -40.58
CA MET A 86 1.33 25.71 -40.53
C MET A 86 0.32 25.64 -39.37
N ASN A 87 0.70 26.12 -38.20
CA ASN A 87 -0.18 26.14 -37.02
C ASN A 87 -1.43 27.00 -37.28
N LYS A 88 -1.27 28.19 -37.87
CA LYS A 88 -2.41 29.04 -38.24
C LYS A 88 -3.39 28.35 -39.18
N LEU A 89 -2.88 27.62 -40.17
CA LEU A 89 -3.74 26.85 -41.08
C LEU A 89 -4.43 25.67 -40.41
N TRP A 90 -3.72 24.98 -39.53
CA TRP A 90 -4.28 23.87 -38.79
C TRP A 90 -5.37 24.33 -37.85
N VAL A 91 -5.19 25.40 -37.08
CA VAL A 91 -6.23 26.02 -36.25
C VAL A 91 -7.43 26.44 -37.09
N ARG A 92 -7.22 27.08 -38.23
CA ARG A 92 -8.29 27.46 -39.15
C ARG A 92 -9.12 26.25 -39.62
N MET A 93 -8.46 25.12 -39.86
CA MET A 93 -9.13 23.88 -40.27
C MET A 93 -10.03 23.31 -39.17
N GLN A 94 -9.68 23.49 -37.91
CA GLN A 94 -10.51 23.04 -36.79
C GLN A 94 -11.89 23.73 -36.79
N HIS A 95 -11.93 24.99 -37.24
CA HIS A 95 -13.14 25.79 -37.25
C HIS A 95 -13.90 25.76 -38.63
N GLN A 96 -13.40 25.06 -39.61
CA GLN A 96 -14.00 24.95 -40.96
C GLN A 96 -14.51 23.52 -41.20
N GLY A 97 -15.82 23.30 -41.07
CA GLY A 97 -16.45 22.03 -41.48
C GLY A 97 -17.88 21.91 -40.99
N PRO A 98 -18.82 21.31 -41.78
CA PRO A 98 -20.16 21.04 -41.33
C PRO A 98 -20.17 19.85 -40.36
N ALA A 99 -20.94 19.97 -39.29
CA ALA A 99 -21.05 19.05 -38.16
C ALA A 99 -21.48 17.60 -38.49
N ARG A 100 -21.65 17.24 -39.75
CA ARG A 100 -22.22 15.96 -40.18
C ARG A 100 -21.22 14.85 -40.56
N ILE A 101 -19.91 15.08 -40.50
CA ILE A 101 -18.89 14.10 -40.95
C ILE A 101 -17.77 14.03 -39.90
N GLU A 102 -18.11 13.86 -38.62
CA GLU A 102 -17.15 14.00 -37.53
C GLU A 102 -16.02 12.94 -37.53
N GLU A 103 -16.33 11.65 -37.64
CA GLU A 103 -15.30 10.59 -37.52
C GLU A 103 -14.23 10.61 -38.63
N LYS A 104 -14.63 10.84 -39.87
CA LYS A 104 -13.68 10.86 -41.01
C LYS A 104 -12.80 12.10 -40.99
N LEU A 105 -13.40 13.23 -40.61
CA LEU A 105 -12.69 14.50 -40.44
C LEU A 105 -11.72 14.45 -39.25
N GLU A 106 -12.04 13.74 -38.19
CA GLU A 106 -11.19 13.64 -37.01
C GLU A 106 -9.91 12.86 -37.30
N LYS A 107 -10.00 11.77 -38.06
CA LYS A 107 -8.82 11.03 -38.53
C LYS A 107 -7.93 11.88 -39.46
N GLU A 108 -8.53 12.57 -40.40
CA GLU A 108 -7.79 13.48 -41.31
C GLU A 108 -7.16 14.65 -40.52
N ARG A 109 -7.84 15.20 -39.53
CA ARG A 109 -7.32 16.24 -38.63
C ARG A 109 -6.13 15.74 -37.80
N SER A 110 -6.21 14.50 -37.31
CA SER A 110 -5.12 13.86 -36.59
C SER A 110 -3.86 13.66 -37.45
N GLU A 111 -4.04 13.14 -38.67
CA GLU A 111 -2.94 12.95 -39.63
C GLU A 111 -2.27 14.29 -40.01
N LEU A 112 -3.06 15.35 -40.18
CA LEU A 112 -2.55 16.69 -40.48
C LEU A 112 -1.90 17.36 -39.25
N ARG A 113 -2.33 17.05 -38.06
CA ARG A 113 -1.69 17.46 -36.81
C ARG A 113 -0.23 17.02 -36.77
N ASP A 114 0.03 15.78 -37.13
CA ASP A 114 1.37 15.20 -37.08
C ASP A 114 2.35 15.90 -38.03
N LEU A 115 1.84 16.53 -39.11
CA LEU A 115 2.67 17.36 -40.01
C LEU A 115 3.17 18.63 -39.32
N VAL A 116 2.35 19.22 -38.44
CA VAL A 116 2.75 20.40 -37.66
C VAL A 116 3.82 20.02 -36.63
N GLY A 117 3.63 18.89 -35.91
CA GLY A 117 4.58 18.39 -34.93
C GLY A 117 5.94 18.01 -35.51
N LYS A 118 5.97 17.46 -36.73
CA LYS A 118 7.21 17.15 -37.45
C LYS A 118 8.09 18.37 -37.71
N ASN A 119 7.52 19.55 -37.82
CA ASN A 119 8.29 20.80 -37.97
C ASN A 119 9.04 21.14 -36.66
N LEU A 120 8.41 20.97 -35.49
CA LEU A 120 9.10 21.15 -34.22
C LEU A 120 10.21 20.11 -34.04
N HIS A 121 10.00 18.89 -34.52
CA HIS A 121 11.03 17.86 -34.49
C HIS A 121 12.24 18.22 -35.35
N VAL A 122 12.04 18.83 -36.52
CA VAL A 122 13.15 19.36 -37.35
C VAL A 122 13.94 20.40 -36.56
N LEU A 123 13.25 21.29 -35.85
CA LEU A 123 13.89 22.32 -35.02
C LEU A 123 14.79 21.74 -33.91
N SER A 124 14.39 20.63 -33.32
CA SER A 124 15.20 19.94 -32.31
C SER A 124 16.42 19.21 -32.87
N GLN A 125 16.49 19.04 -34.18
CA GLN A 125 17.57 18.34 -34.88
C GLN A 125 18.59 19.29 -35.54
N ILE A 126 18.34 20.60 -35.46
CA ILE A 126 19.29 21.60 -35.99
C ILE A 126 20.51 21.61 -35.07
N GLU A 127 21.69 21.28 -35.62
CA GLU A 127 22.93 21.38 -34.87
C GLU A 127 23.29 22.84 -34.61
N GLY A 128 23.57 23.15 -33.33
CA GLY A 128 23.85 24.51 -32.86
C GLY A 128 22.70 25.22 -32.16
N VAL A 129 21.53 24.61 -32.08
CA VAL A 129 20.46 25.09 -31.19
C VAL A 129 20.81 24.64 -29.75
N ASP A 130 21.52 25.52 -29.05
CA ASP A 130 21.88 25.34 -27.66
C ASP A 130 20.73 25.76 -26.72
N LEU A 131 20.98 25.61 -25.41
CA LEU A 131 20.01 25.99 -24.37
C LEU A 131 19.67 27.49 -24.44
N GLU A 132 20.62 28.35 -24.76
CA GLU A 132 20.43 29.81 -24.78
C GLU A 132 19.51 30.22 -25.95
N ILE A 133 19.76 29.71 -27.14
CA ILE A 133 18.89 29.91 -28.31
C ILE A 133 17.49 29.34 -28.07
N TYR A 134 17.42 28.15 -27.43
CA TYR A 134 16.13 27.55 -27.07
C TYR A 134 15.34 28.44 -26.11
N LYS A 135 15.98 28.92 -25.05
CA LYS A 135 15.36 29.74 -24.00
C LYS A 135 14.93 31.10 -24.48
N GLU A 136 15.78 31.78 -25.29
CA GLU A 136 15.54 33.16 -25.67
C GLU A 136 14.73 33.31 -26.97
N THR A 137 14.82 32.36 -27.88
CA THR A 137 14.20 32.49 -29.20
C THR A 137 13.14 31.43 -29.48
N VAL A 138 13.48 30.14 -29.31
CA VAL A 138 12.61 29.03 -29.75
C VAL A 138 11.39 28.91 -28.89
N LEU A 139 11.58 28.72 -27.59
CA LEU A 139 10.48 28.48 -26.65
C LEU A 139 9.49 29.65 -26.60
N PRO A 140 9.89 30.93 -26.48
CA PRO A 140 8.94 32.04 -26.48
C PRO A 140 8.11 32.12 -27.77
N ARG A 141 8.71 31.93 -28.94
CA ARG A 141 8.00 31.97 -30.22
C ARG A 141 7.04 30.81 -30.43
N VAL A 142 7.36 29.63 -29.91
CA VAL A 142 6.44 28.50 -29.94
C VAL A 142 5.29 28.73 -28.94
N LEU A 143 5.58 29.27 -27.77
CA LEU A 143 4.54 29.61 -26.77
C LEU A 143 3.60 30.72 -27.22
N GLU A 144 4.07 31.67 -28.04
CA GLU A 144 3.19 32.65 -28.72
C GLU A 144 2.10 31.96 -29.56
N GLN A 145 2.44 30.83 -30.21
CA GLN A 145 1.48 30.06 -31.00
C GLN A 145 0.50 29.27 -30.12
N VAL A 146 0.89 28.92 -28.88
CA VAL A 146 0.01 28.28 -27.87
C VAL A 146 -1.09 29.25 -27.41
N ASN A 147 -0.88 30.56 -27.50
CA ASN A 147 -1.90 31.57 -27.14
C ASN A 147 -3.09 31.64 -28.12
N CYS A 148 -3.19 30.72 -29.08
CA CYS A 148 -4.37 30.58 -29.93
C CYS A 148 -5.62 30.18 -29.10
N LYS A 149 -6.79 30.54 -29.62
CA LYS A 149 -8.08 30.24 -28.91
C LYS A 149 -8.63 28.84 -29.23
N ASP A 150 -7.78 27.90 -29.59
CA ASP A 150 -8.16 26.54 -29.94
C ASP A 150 -7.60 25.54 -28.91
N GLU A 151 -8.47 24.84 -28.23
CA GLU A 151 -8.16 23.90 -27.15
C GLU A 151 -7.28 22.74 -27.63
N LEU A 152 -7.61 22.13 -28.77
CA LEU A 152 -6.88 20.99 -29.32
C LEU A 152 -5.47 21.42 -29.77
N ALA A 153 -5.35 22.62 -30.33
CA ALA A 153 -4.06 23.16 -30.72
C ALA A 153 -3.20 23.47 -29.49
N GLN A 154 -3.76 24.07 -28.46
CA GLN A 154 -3.04 24.36 -27.23
C GLN A 154 -2.50 23.10 -26.56
N TYR A 155 -3.35 22.09 -26.39
CA TYR A 155 -2.94 20.80 -25.82
C TYR A 155 -1.83 20.14 -26.65
N TYR A 156 -2.03 20.06 -27.96
CA TYR A 156 -1.08 19.40 -28.85
C TYR A 156 0.27 20.08 -28.90
N LEU A 157 0.29 21.41 -28.94
CA LEU A 157 1.55 22.17 -28.98
C LEU A 157 2.33 22.01 -27.67
N MET A 158 1.66 22.08 -26.54
CA MET A 158 2.30 21.84 -25.25
C MET A 158 2.88 20.43 -25.16
N ASP A 159 2.12 19.44 -25.61
CA ASP A 159 2.57 18.05 -25.64
C ASP A 159 3.76 17.84 -26.58
N CYS A 160 3.74 18.46 -27.77
CA CYS A 160 4.86 18.43 -28.70
C CYS A 160 6.13 19.07 -28.14
N ILE A 161 6.02 20.22 -27.47
CA ILE A 161 7.19 20.87 -26.84
C ILE A 161 7.82 19.88 -25.84
N ILE A 162 7.01 19.27 -24.99
CA ILE A 162 7.50 18.32 -23.99
C ILE A 162 8.15 17.10 -24.62
N GLN A 163 7.62 16.58 -25.75
CA GLN A 163 8.12 15.36 -26.37
C GLN A 163 9.38 15.57 -27.21
N VAL A 164 9.52 16.73 -27.86
CA VAL A 164 10.49 16.95 -28.90
C VAL A 164 11.85 17.43 -28.39
N PHE A 165 11.85 18.33 -27.40
CA PHE A 165 13.09 18.91 -26.88
C PHE A 165 13.75 18.09 -25.77
N PRO A 166 15.08 18.24 -25.54
CA PRO A 166 15.81 17.54 -24.50
C PRO A 166 15.28 17.84 -23.08
N ASP A 167 15.37 16.86 -22.19
CA ASP A 167 14.89 16.99 -20.82
C ASP A 167 15.68 18.03 -20.01
N GLU A 168 16.97 18.20 -20.30
CA GLU A 168 17.80 19.26 -19.74
C GLU A 168 17.24 20.65 -20.06
N TYR A 169 16.76 20.86 -21.27
CA TYR A 169 16.17 22.15 -21.68
C TYR A 169 14.86 22.41 -20.94
N HIS A 170 14.06 21.37 -20.73
CA HIS A 170 12.84 21.50 -19.93
C HIS A 170 13.12 21.87 -18.48
N LEU A 171 14.16 21.29 -17.87
CA LEU A 171 14.55 21.62 -16.50
C LEU A 171 14.97 23.09 -16.39
N GLN A 172 15.86 23.56 -17.29
CA GLN A 172 16.40 24.91 -17.24
C GLN A 172 15.38 26.00 -17.63
N THR A 173 14.37 25.66 -18.42
CA THR A 173 13.29 26.58 -18.85
C THR A 173 11.96 26.31 -18.15
N LEU A 174 11.98 25.55 -17.06
CA LEU A 174 10.78 25.08 -16.36
C LEU A 174 9.84 26.23 -15.99
N GLU A 175 10.37 27.35 -15.51
CA GLU A 175 9.59 28.52 -15.11
C GLU A 175 8.83 29.15 -16.28
N ILE A 176 9.44 29.25 -17.46
CA ILE A 176 8.83 29.81 -18.67
C ILE A 176 7.70 28.88 -19.15
N LEU A 177 7.96 27.58 -19.17
CA LEU A 177 6.99 26.57 -19.60
C LEU A 177 5.78 26.51 -18.66
N LEU A 178 6.03 26.50 -17.34
CA LEU A 178 4.97 26.49 -16.33
C LEU A 178 4.20 27.80 -16.27
N GLY A 179 4.84 28.94 -16.60
CA GLY A 179 4.18 30.26 -16.69
C GLY A 179 3.15 30.35 -17.82
N ALA A 180 3.25 29.53 -18.85
CA ALA A 180 2.28 29.43 -19.92
C ALA A 180 1.02 28.62 -19.53
N CYS A 181 1.12 27.67 -18.60
CA CYS A 181 0.01 26.78 -18.24
C CYS A 181 -1.26 27.48 -17.74
N PRO A 182 -1.21 28.50 -16.85
CA PRO A 182 -2.41 29.20 -16.40
C PRO A 182 -3.11 30.04 -17.47
N GLN A 183 -2.41 30.32 -18.58
CA GLN A 183 -2.94 31.12 -19.70
C GLN A 183 -3.71 30.28 -20.72
N LEU A 184 -3.64 28.95 -20.61
CA LEU A 184 -4.37 28.03 -21.47
C LEU A 184 -5.87 28.10 -21.18
N GLN A 185 -6.68 27.70 -22.16
CA GLN A 185 -8.13 27.65 -21.96
C GLN A 185 -8.50 26.65 -20.86
N PRO A 186 -9.56 26.92 -20.08
CA PRO A 186 -10.00 26.03 -18.98
C PRO A 186 -10.35 24.60 -19.43
N THR A 187 -10.71 24.43 -20.69
CA THR A 187 -11.09 23.15 -21.30
C THR A 187 -9.91 22.27 -21.68
N VAL A 188 -8.69 22.86 -21.75
CA VAL A 188 -7.46 22.11 -22.10
C VAL A 188 -7.10 21.13 -20.99
N ASP A 189 -6.77 19.89 -21.35
CA ASP A 189 -6.31 18.87 -20.40
C ASP A 189 -4.86 19.12 -19.93
N ILE A 190 -4.70 20.20 -19.14
CA ILE A 190 -3.43 20.60 -18.55
C ILE A 190 -2.87 19.52 -17.61
N LYS A 191 -3.76 18.75 -16.99
CA LYS A 191 -3.39 17.64 -16.11
C LYS A 191 -2.48 16.65 -16.83
N THR A 192 -2.86 16.21 -18.01
CA THR A 192 -2.06 15.26 -18.80
C THR A 192 -0.73 15.88 -19.24
N VAL A 193 -0.73 17.14 -19.62
CA VAL A 193 0.50 17.88 -20.01
C VAL A 193 1.49 17.94 -18.84
N LEU A 194 1.05 18.39 -17.67
CA LEU A 194 1.91 18.50 -16.48
C LEU A 194 2.38 17.15 -15.97
N SER A 195 1.52 16.12 -16.00
CA SER A 195 1.90 14.77 -15.60
C SER A 195 3.01 14.22 -16.51
N ARG A 196 2.90 14.39 -17.83
CA ARG A 196 3.93 13.98 -18.79
C ARG A 196 5.26 14.72 -18.58
N LEU A 197 5.20 16.02 -18.31
CA LEU A 197 6.40 16.80 -17.99
C LEU A 197 7.09 16.27 -16.74
N MET A 198 6.33 16.03 -15.66
CA MET A 198 6.86 15.48 -14.42
C MET A 198 7.42 14.07 -14.61
N ASP A 199 6.77 13.23 -15.39
CA ASP A 199 7.26 11.88 -15.70
C ASP A 199 8.59 11.92 -16.47
N ARG A 200 8.71 12.80 -17.46
CA ARG A 200 9.95 12.98 -18.21
C ARG A 200 11.09 13.48 -17.34
N LEU A 201 10.83 14.52 -16.54
CA LEU A 201 11.83 15.04 -15.59
C LEU A 201 12.23 13.99 -14.55
N SER A 202 11.28 13.16 -14.07
CA SER A 202 11.58 12.05 -13.16
C SER A 202 12.49 11.00 -13.81
N ASN A 203 12.24 10.66 -15.07
CA ASN A 203 13.06 9.71 -15.82
C ASN A 203 14.45 10.30 -16.11
N TYR A 204 14.53 11.58 -16.40
CA TYR A 204 15.80 12.29 -16.58
C TYR A 204 16.62 12.28 -15.29
N ALA A 205 16.02 12.59 -14.15
CA ALA A 205 16.68 12.49 -12.84
C ALA A 205 17.18 11.06 -12.52
N ALA A 206 16.45 10.04 -12.97
CA ALA A 206 16.84 8.64 -12.77
C ALA A 206 17.98 8.18 -13.69
N SER A 207 18.25 8.90 -14.79
CA SER A 207 19.28 8.52 -15.76
C SER A 207 20.70 8.73 -15.25
N SER A 208 20.93 9.73 -14.38
CA SER A 208 22.23 10.00 -13.76
C SER A 208 22.09 10.70 -12.40
N PRO A 209 22.78 10.23 -11.35
CA PRO A 209 22.80 10.89 -10.05
C PRO A 209 23.42 12.29 -10.07
N GLU A 210 24.27 12.59 -11.07
CA GLU A 210 24.97 13.86 -11.20
C GLU A 210 24.03 15.03 -11.54
N ILE A 211 22.82 14.72 -12.02
CA ILE A 211 21.82 15.71 -12.45
C ILE A 211 20.96 16.19 -11.25
N LEU A 212 20.91 15.45 -10.16
CA LEU A 212 20.07 15.78 -9.00
C LEU A 212 20.34 17.17 -8.39
N PRO A 213 21.59 17.67 -8.30
CA PRO A 213 21.87 19.02 -7.83
C PRO A 213 21.20 20.11 -8.70
N ASP A 214 21.06 19.90 -10.00
CA ASP A 214 20.44 20.86 -10.92
C ASP A 214 18.95 21.05 -10.61
N PHE A 215 18.26 19.96 -10.22
CA PHE A 215 16.87 20.04 -9.78
C PHE A 215 16.68 20.88 -8.52
N LEU A 216 17.66 20.86 -7.60
CA LEU A 216 17.66 21.71 -6.40
C LEU A 216 18.01 23.15 -6.73
N GLN A 217 18.98 23.39 -7.63
CA GLN A 217 19.37 24.73 -8.06
C GLN A 217 18.25 25.45 -8.79
N VAL A 218 17.50 24.73 -9.63
CA VAL A 218 16.35 25.26 -10.36
C VAL A 218 15.10 25.39 -9.47
N GLU A 219 15.11 24.82 -8.27
CA GLU A 219 13.95 24.73 -7.38
C GLU A 219 12.73 24.07 -8.06
N ALA A 220 12.98 22.96 -8.77
CA ALA A 220 11.99 22.31 -9.61
C ALA A 220 10.70 21.94 -8.84
N PHE A 221 10.82 21.41 -7.63
CA PHE A 221 9.66 21.08 -6.79
C PHE A 221 8.81 22.31 -6.48
N ALA A 222 9.42 23.41 -6.04
CA ALA A 222 8.70 24.63 -5.65
C ALA A 222 7.96 25.22 -6.85
N LYS A 223 8.59 25.25 -8.01
CA LYS A 223 7.99 25.74 -9.27
C LYS A 223 6.83 24.88 -9.73
N LEU A 224 7.00 23.55 -9.73
CA LEU A 224 5.93 22.60 -10.07
C LEU A 224 4.75 22.69 -9.10
N SER A 225 5.01 22.71 -7.80
CA SER A 225 3.98 22.83 -6.76
C SER A 225 3.20 24.14 -6.90
N SER A 226 3.89 25.26 -7.14
CA SER A 226 3.26 26.57 -7.37
C SER A 226 2.41 26.57 -8.65
N ALA A 227 2.92 26.00 -9.74
CA ALA A 227 2.19 25.92 -11.00
C ALA A 227 0.92 25.06 -10.87
N ILE A 228 1.00 23.91 -10.21
CA ILE A 228 -0.17 23.05 -9.96
C ILE A 228 -1.20 23.79 -9.13
N SER A 229 -0.80 24.50 -8.08
CA SER A 229 -1.72 25.30 -7.26
C SER A 229 -2.42 26.38 -8.08
N LYS A 230 -1.68 27.12 -8.91
CA LYS A 230 -2.22 28.16 -9.81
C LYS A 230 -3.20 27.58 -10.84
N VAL A 231 -2.88 26.41 -11.42
CA VAL A 231 -3.77 25.72 -12.38
C VAL A 231 -5.07 25.30 -11.70
N ILE A 232 -4.99 24.71 -10.50
CA ILE A 232 -6.17 24.28 -9.73
C ILE A 232 -7.02 25.50 -9.30
N GLU A 233 -6.41 26.63 -8.99
CA GLU A 233 -7.10 27.88 -8.64
C GLU A 233 -7.74 28.54 -9.88
N ALA A 234 -7.06 28.52 -11.02
CA ALA A 234 -7.56 29.10 -12.26
C ALA A 234 -8.72 28.29 -12.86
N GLN A 235 -8.71 26.98 -12.70
CA GLN A 235 -9.76 26.07 -13.17
C GLN A 235 -10.72 25.72 -12.04
N VAL A 236 -11.61 26.65 -11.67
CA VAL A 236 -12.57 26.48 -10.57
C VAL A 236 -13.45 25.23 -10.76
N ASP A 237 -13.80 24.91 -12.00
CA ASP A 237 -14.64 23.76 -12.38
C ASP A 237 -13.86 22.45 -12.53
N MET A 238 -12.56 22.44 -12.21
CA MET A 238 -11.76 21.22 -12.30
C MET A 238 -12.32 20.13 -11.37
N PRO A 239 -12.65 18.94 -11.88
CA PRO A 239 -13.10 17.82 -11.06
C PRO A 239 -12.05 17.46 -10.00
N ILE A 240 -12.49 17.05 -8.82
CA ILE A 240 -11.59 16.62 -7.73
C ILE A 240 -10.62 15.54 -8.20
N VAL A 241 -11.10 14.60 -9.02
CA VAL A 241 -10.26 13.56 -9.65
C VAL A 241 -9.05 14.15 -10.38
N GLY A 242 -9.26 15.24 -11.13
CA GLY A 242 -8.21 15.92 -11.88
C GLY A 242 -7.16 16.55 -10.95
N ALA A 243 -7.61 17.25 -9.92
CA ALA A 243 -6.72 17.87 -8.94
C ALA A 243 -5.91 16.82 -8.15
N VAL A 244 -6.57 15.76 -7.67
CA VAL A 244 -5.87 14.67 -6.95
C VAL A 244 -4.88 13.95 -7.87
N SER A 245 -5.22 13.73 -9.13
CA SER A 245 -4.30 13.13 -10.11
C SER A 245 -3.02 13.97 -10.31
N LEU A 246 -3.14 15.30 -10.31
CA LEU A 246 -1.97 16.18 -10.34
C LEU A 246 -1.10 16.05 -9.08
N TYR A 247 -1.72 15.96 -7.90
CA TYR A 247 -0.98 15.71 -6.66
C TYR A 247 -0.30 14.33 -6.65
N VAL A 248 -0.93 13.30 -7.21
CA VAL A 248 -0.30 11.98 -7.39
C VAL A 248 0.94 12.08 -8.26
N SER A 249 0.85 12.79 -9.40
CA SER A 249 1.98 12.98 -10.30
C SER A 249 3.12 13.77 -9.63
N LEU A 250 2.78 14.84 -8.90
CA LEU A 250 3.76 15.65 -8.15
C LEU A 250 4.42 14.84 -7.03
N LEU A 251 3.64 14.02 -6.32
CA LEU A 251 4.18 13.16 -5.27
C LEU A 251 5.12 12.10 -5.86
N THR A 252 4.74 11.48 -6.96
CA THR A 252 5.58 10.49 -7.66
C THR A 252 6.89 11.12 -8.13
N PHE A 253 6.83 12.33 -8.70
CA PHE A 253 8.01 13.12 -9.04
C PHE A 253 8.88 13.36 -7.80
N THR A 254 8.31 13.84 -6.72
CA THR A 254 9.03 14.13 -5.47
C THR A 254 9.73 12.89 -4.91
N LEU A 255 9.04 11.75 -4.86
CA LEU A 255 9.59 10.49 -4.37
C LEU A 255 10.71 9.91 -5.25
N ARG A 256 10.71 10.24 -6.54
CA ARG A 256 11.76 9.80 -7.48
C ARG A 256 12.97 10.71 -7.44
N VAL A 257 12.76 12.02 -7.42
CA VAL A 257 13.81 13.04 -7.53
C VAL A 257 14.40 13.42 -6.18
N HIS A 258 13.57 13.55 -5.15
CA HIS A 258 13.94 13.99 -3.81
C HIS A 258 13.44 13.01 -2.72
N PRO A 259 13.85 11.73 -2.73
CA PRO A 259 13.33 10.73 -1.80
C PRO A 259 13.57 11.09 -0.33
N ASP A 260 14.64 11.81 -0.02
CA ASP A 260 15.01 12.18 1.35
C ASP A 260 14.28 13.42 1.89
N ARG A 261 13.53 14.13 1.03
CA ARG A 261 12.82 15.35 1.38
C ARG A 261 11.38 15.06 1.81
N LEU A 262 11.22 14.56 3.03
CA LEU A 262 9.91 14.29 3.64
C LEU A 262 9.03 15.54 3.78
N ASP A 263 9.64 16.71 3.94
CA ASP A 263 8.95 17.99 3.96
C ASP A 263 8.21 18.28 2.65
N TYR A 264 8.79 17.94 1.51
CA TYR A 264 8.11 18.07 0.22
C TYR A 264 6.93 17.12 0.08
N VAL A 265 7.10 15.88 0.53
CA VAL A 265 6.01 14.89 0.55
C VAL A 265 4.85 15.37 1.41
N ASP A 266 5.13 15.88 2.61
CA ASP A 266 4.12 16.39 3.53
C ASP A 266 3.43 17.65 2.98
N GLN A 267 4.15 18.53 2.26
CA GLN A 267 3.57 19.69 1.57
C GLN A 267 2.57 19.27 0.49
N VAL A 268 2.87 18.24 -0.31
CA VAL A 268 1.94 17.72 -1.34
C VAL A 268 0.68 17.17 -0.68
N LEU A 269 0.82 16.38 0.39
CA LEU A 269 -0.31 15.87 1.15
C LEU A 269 -1.14 17.00 1.76
N GLY A 270 -0.49 18.02 2.31
CA GLY A 270 -1.15 19.21 2.86
C GLY A 270 -1.93 20.00 1.82
N ALA A 271 -1.39 20.15 0.61
CA ALA A 271 -2.09 20.79 -0.51
C ALA A 271 -3.34 19.99 -0.92
N CYS A 272 -3.22 18.66 -0.94
CA CYS A 272 -4.36 17.77 -1.17
C CYS A 272 -5.44 17.93 -0.10
N VAL A 273 -5.08 17.92 1.18
CA VAL A 273 -6.02 18.15 2.30
C VAL A 273 -6.75 19.48 2.14
N LYS A 274 -6.04 20.55 1.80
CA LYS A 274 -6.64 21.88 1.59
C LYS A 274 -7.69 21.84 0.48
N LYS A 275 -7.43 21.12 -0.62
CA LYS A 275 -8.41 20.99 -1.71
C LYS A 275 -9.61 20.12 -1.32
N LEU A 276 -9.38 19.05 -0.54
CA LEU A 276 -10.43 18.15 -0.06
C LEU A 276 -11.32 18.77 1.03
N SER A 277 -10.81 19.72 1.81
CA SER A 277 -11.55 20.37 2.91
C SER A 277 -12.84 21.06 2.47
N GLY A 278 -12.99 21.38 1.18
CA GLY A 278 -14.23 21.89 0.60
C GLY A 278 -15.33 20.84 0.36
N ASN A 279 -15.00 19.55 0.45
CA ASN A 279 -15.92 18.44 0.18
C ASN A 279 -15.79 17.37 1.26
N PRO A 280 -16.67 17.30 2.23
CA PRO A 280 -16.52 16.49 3.44
C PRO A 280 -16.56 14.96 3.21
N LYS A 281 -17.14 14.47 2.13
CA LYS A 281 -17.12 13.03 1.76
C LYS A 281 -16.95 12.89 0.25
N LEU A 282 -16.02 12.04 -0.14
CA LEU A 282 -15.76 11.72 -1.54
C LEU A 282 -16.67 10.55 -1.95
N GLU A 283 -17.70 10.86 -2.74
CA GLU A 283 -18.61 9.84 -3.30
C GLU A 283 -18.10 9.29 -4.65
N ASP A 284 -17.11 9.95 -5.27
CA ASP A 284 -16.58 9.55 -6.57
C ASP A 284 -15.53 8.45 -6.45
N SER A 285 -15.86 7.26 -6.91
CA SER A 285 -14.97 6.09 -6.94
C SER A 285 -13.63 6.34 -7.67
N LYS A 286 -13.59 7.24 -8.65
CA LYS A 286 -12.33 7.56 -9.36
C LYS A 286 -11.43 8.45 -8.50
N ALA A 287 -12.01 9.44 -7.80
CA ALA A 287 -11.27 10.29 -6.88
C ALA A 287 -10.71 9.46 -5.72
N THR A 288 -11.50 8.55 -5.18
CA THR A 288 -11.10 7.62 -4.13
C THR A 288 -9.90 6.77 -4.53
N LYS A 289 -9.92 6.19 -5.74
CA LYS A 289 -8.77 5.42 -6.26
C LYS A 289 -7.50 6.26 -6.40
N GLN A 290 -7.61 7.52 -6.79
CA GLN A 290 -6.47 8.42 -6.89
C GLN A 290 -5.91 8.77 -5.50
N ILE A 291 -6.76 8.93 -4.48
CA ILE A 291 -6.29 9.17 -3.12
C ILE A 291 -5.60 7.93 -2.54
N VAL A 292 -6.15 6.74 -2.80
CA VAL A 292 -5.47 5.48 -2.45
C VAL A 292 -4.09 5.41 -3.10
N ALA A 293 -3.96 5.76 -4.37
CA ALA A 293 -2.67 5.83 -5.06
C ALA A 293 -1.73 6.87 -4.43
N LEU A 294 -2.25 8.04 -4.06
CA LEU A 294 -1.49 9.09 -3.36
C LEU A 294 -0.91 8.60 -2.04
N LEU A 295 -1.71 7.92 -1.24
CA LEU A 295 -1.31 7.40 0.07
C LEU A 295 -0.42 6.16 -0.03
N SER A 296 -0.57 5.36 -1.08
CA SER A 296 0.24 4.14 -1.29
C SER A 296 1.65 4.45 -1.78
N ALA A 297 1.82 5.50 -2.58
CA ALA A 297 3.12 5.85 -3.17
C ALA A 297 4.27 6.02 -2.13
N PRO A 298 4.11 6.72 -1.00
CA PRO A 298 5.13 6.79 0.04
C PRO A 298 5.42 5.42 0.69
N LEU A 299 4.38 4.59 0.88
CA LEU A 299 4.53 3.26 1.46
C LEU A 299 5.36 2.33 0.56
N GLU A 300 5.22 2.47 -0.74
CA GLU A 300 5.97 1.69 -1.72
C GLU A 300 7.42 2.17 -1.87
N LYS A 301 7.68 3.44 -1.64
CA LYS A 301 9.01 4.04 -1.84
C LYS A 301 9.90 3.87 -0.62
N TYR A 302 9.41 4.18 0.58
CA TYR A 302 10.22 4.14 1.79
C TYR A 302 10.38 2.72 2.33
N SER A 303 11.61 2.35 2.66
CA SER A 303 11.92 1.07 3.31
C SER A 303 11.38 1.02 4.74
N ASP A 304 11.45 2.12 5.47
CA ASP A 304 10.80 2.29 6.78
C ASP A 304 9.44 2.97 6.60
N ILE A 305 8.39 2.17 6.63
CA ILE A 305 7.00 2.64 6.48
C ILE A 305 6.62 3.62 7.58
N VAL A 306 7.18 3.46 8.77
CA VAL A 306 6.89 4.37 9.88
C VAL A 306 7.26 5.80 9.53
N THR A 307 8.34 6.02 8.78
CA THR A 307 8.72 7.34 8.28
C THR A 307 7.63 7.98 7.44
N ALA A 308 7.00 7.21 6.54
CA ALA A 308 5.87 7.70 5.74
C ALA A 308 4.63 7.99 6.60
N LEU A 309 4.36 7.14 7.58
CA LEU A 309 3.19 7.27 8.45
C LEU A 309 3.31 8.42 9.46
N THR A 310 4.53 8.88 9.77
CA THR A 310 4.76 10.02 10.67
C THR A 310 4.54 11.39 10.03
N LEU A 311 4.29 11.46 8.71
CA LEU A 311 3.95 12.70 8.03
C LEU A 311 2.66 13.31 8.60
N SER A 312 2.69 14.59 8.93
CA SER A 312 1.59 15.25 9.67
C SER A 312 0.27 15.30 8.91
N ASN A 313 0.33 15.35 7.58
CA ASN A 313 -0.83 15.42 6.72
C ASN A 313 -1.35 14.04 6.25
N TYR A 314 -0.58 12.97 6.47
CA TYR A 314 -1.00 11.62 6.07
C TYR A 314 -2.32 11.18 6.74
N PRO A 315 -2.48 11.27 8.08
CA PRO A 315 -3.75 10.98 8.74
C PRO A 315 -4.90 11.88 8.27
N ARG A 316 -4.61 13.16 8.01
CA ARG A 316 -5.61 14.12 7.55
C ARG A 316 -6.18 13.76 6.18
N VAL A 317 -5.35 13.23 5.26
CA VAL A 317 -5.86 12.73 3.98
C VAL A 317 -6.74 11.50 4.19
N MET A 318 -6.36 10.60 5.10
CA MET A 318 -7.15 9.41 5.44
C MET A 318 -8.53 9.77 6.05
N ASP A 319 -8.64 10.85 6.81
CA ASP A 319 -9.89 11.28 7.42
C ASP A 319 -10.97 11.72 6.39
N HIS A 320 -10.57 11.99 5.14
CA HIS A 320 -11.49 12.28 4.04
C HIS A 320 -12.01 11.03 3.32
N LEU A 321 -11.48 9.85 3.64
CA LEU A 321 -11.92 8.59 3.05
C LEU A 321 -13.20 8.07 3.72
N ASP A 322 -14.05 7.40 2.94
CA ASP A 322 -15.17 6.64 3.47
C ASP A 322 -14.69 5.38 4.24
N ALA A 323 -15.58 4.78 5.02
CA ALA A 323 -15.25 3.63 5.85
C ALA A 323 -14.70 2.43 5.06
N GLY A 324 -15.27 2.15 3.88
CA GLY A 324 -14.80 1.08 3.00
C GLY A 324 -13.38 1.30 2.48
N THR A 325 -13.10 2.50 2.02
CA THR A 325 -11.77 2.86 1.51
C THR A 325 -10.72 2.94 2.64
N ASN A 326 -11.11 3.40 3.84
CA ASN A 326 -10.24 3.33 5.01
C ASN A 326 -9.81 1.89 5.33
N LYS A 327 -10.73 0.92 5.22
CA LYS A 327 -10.38 -0.50 5.37
C LYS A 327 -9.38 -0.97 4.32
N ILE A 328 -9.58 -0.58 3.05
CA ILE A 328 -8.65 -0.90 1.95
C ILE A 328 -7.26 -0.32 2.23
N MET A 329 -7.18 0.95 2.63
CA MET A 329 -5.91 1.57 3.00
C MET A 329 -5.24 0.90 4.19
N ALA A 330 -6.01 0.55 5.22
CA ALA A 330 -5.50 -0.17 6.38
C ALA A 330 -4.92 -1.55 5.99
N LYS A 331 -5.57 -2.28 5.07
CA LYS A 331 -5.02 -3.52 4.50
C LYS A 331 -3.69 -3.27 3.78
N ILE A 332 -3.62 -2.25 2.91
CA ILE A 332 -2.40 -1.87 2.17
C ILE A 332 -1.27 -1.52 3.14
N ILE A 333 -1.55 -0.78 4.21
CA ILE A 333 -0.55 -0.43 5.25
C ILE A 333 0.00 -1.71 5.90
N ILE A 334 -0.87 -2.61 6.35
CA ILE A 334 -0.46 -3.87 6.99
C ILE A 334 0.35 -4.73 6.03
N GLU A 335 -0.11 -4.89 4.79
CA GLU A 335 0.61 -5.67 3.77
C GLU A 335 2.01 -5.11 3.49
N ASN A 336 2.15 -3.79 3.42
CA ASN A 336 3.46 -3.15 3.22
C ASN A 336 4.37 -3.34 4.44
N ILE A 337 3.84 -3.22 5.66
CA ILE A 337 4.58 -3.54 6.89
C ILE A 337 5.09 -4.99 6.84
N MET A 338 4.24 -5.93 6.43
CA MET A 338 4.58 -7.34 6.33
C MET A 338 5.60 -7.65 5.23
N LYS A 339 5.43 -7.08 4.03
CA LYS A 339 6.34 -7.29 2.90
C LYS A 339 7.76 -6.78 3.16
N ARG A 340 7.89 -5.72 3.93
CA ARG A 340 9.17 -5.05 4.19
C ARG A 340 9.80 -5.46 5.51
N ASP A 341 9.16 -6.36 6.24
CA ASP A 341 9.59 -6.78 7.58
C ASP A 341 9.90 -5.57 8.50
N THR A 342 9.09 -4.51 8.33
CA THR A 342 9.28 -3.26 9.05
C THR A 342 8.96 -3.46 10.52
N CYS A 343 9.95 -3.32 11.37
CA CYS A 343 9.79 -3.46 12.81
C CYS A 343 9.13 -2.21 13.40
N VAL A 344 7.89 -2.35 13.85
CA VAL A 344 7.24 -1.34 14.70
C VAL A 344 7.74 -1.58 16.12
N SER A 345 8.81 -0.86 16.48
CA SER A 345 9.62 -1.17 17.66
C SER A 345 9.27 -0.37 18.92
N THR A 346 8.44 0.66 18.83
CA THR A 346 8.07 1.51 19.99
C THR A 346 6.57 1.63 20.17
N ALA A 347 6.14 1.83 21.42
CA ALA A 347 4.72 1.99 21.74
C ALA A 347 4.09 3.23 21.08
N ASP A 348 4.86 4.30 20.88
CA ASP A 348 4.37 5.52 20.22
C ASP A 348 4.18 5.30 18.71
N LYS A 349 5.13 4.67 18.04
CA LYS A 349 5.01 4.28 16.63
C LYS A 349 3.81 3.35 16.42
N LEU A 350 3.63 2.40 17.34
CA LEU A 350 2.50 1.48 17.33
C LEU A 350 1.17 2.20 17.49
N ARG A 351 1.05 3.11 18.46
CA ARG A 351 -0.17 3.90 18.69
C ARG A 351 -0.57 4.65 17.44
N PHE A 352 0.41 5.24 16.77
CA PHE A 352 0.19 5.95 15.52
C PHE A 352 -0.26 5.01 14.39
N CYS A 353 0.39 3.85 14.27
CA CYS A 353 0.00 2.83 13.28
C CYS A 353 -1.44 2.33 13.53
N PHE A 354 -1.80 2.03 14.78
CA PHE A 354 -3.14 1.57 15.13
C PHE A 354 -4.23 2.63 14.88
N GLU A 355 -3.90 3.91 15.02
CA GLU A 355 -4.82 4.98 14.65
C GLU A 355 -5.09 5.01 13.14
N LEU A 356 -4.07 4.78 12.33
CA LEU A 356 -4.22 4.72 10.87
C LEU A 356 -5.00 3.49 10.38
N ILE A 357 -4.86 2.35 11.07
CA ILE A 357 -5.58 1.12 10.73
C ILE A 357 -6.88 0.95 11.53
N LYS A 358 -7.37 2.02 12.18
CA LYS A 358 -8.58 1.99 13.03
C LYS A 358 -9.79 1.37 12.33
N GLY A 359 -9.94 1.51 11.02
CA GLY A 359 -11.01 0.91 10.23
C GLY A 359 -11.05 -0.62 10.24
N LEU A 360 -9.91 -1.30 10.52
CA LEU A 360 -9.84 -2.76 10.70
C LEU A 360 -9.97 -3.19 12.16
N ILE A 361 -9.74 -2.28 13.10
CA ILE A 361 -9.75 -2.57 14.54
C ILE A 361 -11.09 -2.25 15.17
N LYS A 362 -11.78 -1.20 14.70
CA LYS A 362 -13.04 -0.71 15.25
C LYS A 362 -14.02 -0.37 14.13
N ASP A 363 -15.31 -0.58 14.37
CA ASP A 363 -16.36 -0.13 13.46
C ASP A 363 -16.47 1.39 13.52
N LEU A 364 -16.39 2.05 12.36
CA LEU A 364 -16.38 3.51 12.26
C LEU A 364 -17.77 4.13 12.26
N ASP A 365 -18.81 3.37 11.85
CA ASP A 365 -20.21 3.81 11.82
C ASP A 365 -21.14 2.65 12.18
N GLU A 366 -22.11 2.90 13.08
CA GLU A 366 -23.15 1.93 13.47
C GLU A 366 -24.17 1.66 12.33
N SER A 367 -24.11 2.40 11.22
CA SER A 367 -25.12 2.38 10.15
C SER A 367 -24.84 1.42 8.99
N THR A 368 -23.68 0.81 8.92
CA THR A 368 -23.34 -0.17 7.88
C THR A 368 -23.42 -1.60 8.39
N THR A 369 -24.65 -2.04 8.69
CA THR A 369 -24.99 -3.47 8.71
C THR A 369 -25.21 -3.99 7.29
N ASP A 370 -24.39 -3.59 6.32
CA ASP A 370 -24.27 -4.32 5.08
C ASP A 370 -23.69 -5.69 5.42
N GLU A 371 -24.26 -6.73 4.83
CA GLU A 371 -23.88 -8.13 4.99
C GLU A 371 -22.34 -8.24 4.91
N LEU A 372 -21.70 -8.22 6.10
CA LEU A 372 -20.26 -8.45 6.20
C LEU A 372 -20.03 -9.85 5.66
N ASP A 373 -19.32 -9.95 4.53
CA ASP A 373 -18.84 -11.24 4.07
C ASP A 373 -17.94 -11.81 5.18
N GLU A 374 -18.37 -12.94 5.72
CA GLU A 374 -17.71 -13.58 6.85
C GLU A 374 -16.27 -13.98 6.51
N GLU A 375 -15.99 -14.33 5.26
CA GLU A 375 -14.65 -14.68 4.79
C GLU A 375 -13.74 -13.45 4.71
N ASP A 376 -14.23 -12.36 4.14
CA ASP A 376 -13.50 -11.08 4.08
C ASP A 376 -13.18 -10.55 5.48
N PHE A 377 -14.14 -10.62 6.41
CA PHE A 377 -13.92 -10.21 7.79
C PHE A 377 -12.84 -11.06 8.49
N LYS A 378 -12.86 -12.38 8.28
CA LYS A 378 -11.82 -13.27 8.83
C LYS A 378 -10.44 -12.94 8.26
N GLU A 379 -10.34 -12.67 6.98
CA GLU A 379 -9.08 -12.29 6.33
C GLU A 379 -8.55 -10.97 6.88
N GLU A 380 -9.42 -9.97 7.04
CA GLU A 380 -9.08 -8.68 7.65
C GLU A 380 -8.52 -8.86 9.07
N GLN A 381 -9.21 -9.61 9.91
CA GLN A 381 -8.79 -9.85 11.28
C GLN A 381 -7.52 -10.71 11.37
N ASN A 382 -7.34 -11.66 10.48
CA ASN A 382 -6.10 -12.42 10.36
C ASN A 382 -4.91 -11.54 9.99
N SER A 383 -5.11 -10.52 9.18
CA SER A 383 -4.06 -9.54 8.84
C SER A 383 -3.64 -8.72 10.06
N VAL A 384 -4.61 -8.29 10.89
CA VAL A 384 -4.33 -7.63 12.18
C VAL A 384 -3.58 -8.57 13.14
N ALA A 385 -4.00 -9.84 13.20
CA ALA A 385 -3.34 -10.86 14.02
C ALA A 385 -1.88 -11.07 13.64
N ARG A 386 -1.58 -11.12 12.33
CA ARG A 386 -0.21 -11.20 11.82
C ARG A 386 0.62 -9.99 12.20
N LEU A 387 0.06 -8.78 12.09
CA LEU A 387 0.73 -7.55 12.53
C LEU A 387 1.11 -7.63 14.02
N ILE A 388 0.21 -8.10 14.89
CA ILE A 388 0.49 -8.25 16.32
C ILE A 388 1.65 -9.22 16.57
N HIS A 389 1.75 -10.31 15.81
CA HIS A 389 2.86 -11.26 15.90
C HIS A 389 4.22 -10.68 15.46
N MET A 390 4.23 -9.69 14.55
CA MET A 390 5.45 -9.04 14.07
C MET A 390 5.97 -7.94 15.00
N LEU A 391 5.18 -7.52 15.99
CA LEU A 391 5.61 -6.50 16.95
C LEU A 391 6.75 -7.04 17.82
N TYR A 392 7.92 -6.43 17.73
CA TYR A 392 9.11 -6.85 18.44
C TYR A 392 9.92 -5.66 18.97
N ASN A 393 10.50 -5.85 20.15
CA ASN A 393 11.53 -4.96 20.71
C ASN A 393 12.47 -5.79 21.59
N ASP A 394 13.77 -5.49 21.54
CA ASP A 394 14.78 -6.14 22.39
C ASP A 394 14.66 -5.72 23.86
N ASP A 395 14.26 -4.47 24.11
CA ASP A 395 13.99 -3.99 25.45
C ASP A 395 12.67 -4.57 25.97
N SER A 396 12.74 -5.25 27.11
CA SER A 396 11.61 -5.91 27.75
C SER A 396 10.58 -4.93 28.29
N GLU A 397 10.99 -3.76 28.76
CA GLU A 397 10.06 -2.72 29.23
C GLU A 397 9.27 -2.12 28.08
N GLU A 398 9.96 -1.79 26.99
CA GLU A 398 9.30 -1.25 25.81
C GLU A 398 8.37 -2.29 25.16
N LYS A 399 8.79 -3.56 25.15
CA LYS A 399 7.92 -4.66 24.70
C LYS A 399 6.65 -4.80 25.56
N ALA A 400 6.76 -4.63 26.87
CA ALA A 400 5.60 -4.60 27.75
C ALA A 400 4.66 -3.43 27.42
N LYS A 401 5.18 -2.23 27.20
CA LYS A 401 4.38 -1.06 26.78
C LYS A 401 3.67 -1.30 25.45
N ILE A 402 4.34 -1.95 24.50
CA ILE A 402 3.72 -2.39 23.24
C ILE A 402 2.52 -3.30 23.51
N ILE A 403 2.68 -4.32 24.35
CA ILE A 403 1.60 -5.26 24.70
C ILE A 403 0.43 -4.54 25.36
N TYR A 404 0.67 -3.62 26.30
CA TYR A 404 -0.38 -2.81 26.94
C TYR A 404 -1.10 -1.92 25.91
N THR A 405 -0.37 -1.34 24.98
CA THR A 405 -0.93 -0.49 23.92
C THR A 405 -1.81 -1.30 22.97
N VAL A 406 -1.34 -2.46 22.51
CA VAL A 406 -2.11 -3.38 21.67
C VAL A 406 -3.41 -3.78 22.38
N ARG A 407 -3.32 -4.23 23.65
CA ARG A 407 -4.48 -4.60 24.46
C ARG A 407 -5.54 -3.50 24.50
N LYS A 408 -5.11 -2.26 24.77
CA LYS A 408 -6.04 -1.11 24.83
C LYS A 408 -6.83 -0.94 23.53
N HIS A 409 -6.16 -1.04 22.38
CA HIS A 409 -6.81 -0.88 21.07
C HIS A 409 -7.71 -2.06 20.71
N ILE A 410 -7.28 -3.30 20.99
CA ILE A 410 -8.05 -4.52 20.71
C ILE A 410 -9.35 -4.52 21.52
N LEU A 411 -9.30 -4.21 22.81
CA LEU A 411 -10.48 -4.21 23.67
C LEU A 411 -11.50 -3.14 23.28
N ALA A 412 -11.04 -2.05 22.66
CA ALA A 412 -11.93 -1.02 22.12
C ALA A 412 -12.64 -1.44 20.82
N GLY A 413 -12.21 -2.53 20.18
CA GLY A 413 -12.68 -2.96 18.86
C GLY A 413 -13.96 -3.78 18.83
N GLY A 414 -14.48 -4.18 20.00
CA GLY A 414 -15.71 -4.95 20.11
C GLY A 414 -15.52 -6.47 20.05
N PRO A 415 -16.57 -7.23 20.48
CA PRO A 415 -16.46 -8.67 20.76
C PRO A 415 -16.18 -9.54 19.52
N MET A 416 -16.67 -9.15 18.35
CA MET A 416 -16.52 -9.93 17.12
C MET A 416 -15.06 -10.12 16.67
N ARG A 417 -14.16 -9.22 17.08
CA ARG A 417 -12.74 -9.23 16.72
C ARG A 417 -11.85 -9.95 17.72
N LEU A 418 -12.31 -10.09 18.96
CA LEU A 418 -11.54 -10.68 20.06
C LEU A 418 -11.02 -12.10 19.77
N PRO A 419 -11.78 -13.01 19.12
CA PRO A 419 -11.29 -14.35 18.80
C PRO A 419 -10.05 -14.36 17.90
N PHE A 420 -9.84 -13.31 17.11
CA PHE A 420 -8.71 -13.20 16.19
C PHE A 420 -7.52 -12.44 16.80
N THR A 421 -7.79 -11.48 17.67
CA THR A 421 -6.78 -10.50 18.13
C THR A 421 -6.23 -10.81 19.53
N VAL A 422 -7.02 -11.48 20.39
CA VAL A 422 -6.56 -11.89 21.74
C VAL A 422 -5.49 -13.00 21.69
N PRO A 423 -5.64 -14.08 20.90
CA PRO A 423 -4.61 -15.13 20.87
C PRO A 423 -3.22 -14.62 20.50
N PRO A 424 -3.00 -13.85 19.41
CA PRO A 424 -1.68 -13.33 19.09
C PRO A 424 -1.10 -12.41 20.18
N LEU A 425 -1.95 -11.64 20.87
CA LEU A 425 -1.51 -10.83 22.01
C LEU A 425 -1.03 -11.72 23.17
N VAL A 426 -1.79 -12.75 23.53
CA VAL A 426 -1.41 -13.71 24.57
C VAL A 426 -0.07 -14.37 24.26
N PHE A 427 0.11 -14.88 23.04
CA PHE A 427 1.37 -15.50 22.64
C PHE A 427 2.54 -14.51 22.59
N SER A 428 2.30 -13.26 22.21
CA SER A 428 3.32 -12.20 22.26
C SER A 428 3.76 -11.91 23.71
N ALA A 429 2.82 -11.89 24.65
CA ALA A 429 3.10 -11.72 26.07
C ALA A 429 3.82 -12.94 26.68
N LEU A 430 3.44 -14.16 26.30
CA LEU A 430 4.12 -15.38 26.75
C LEU A 430 5.58 -15.44 26.25
N LYS A 431 5.84 -14.96 25.03
CA LYS A 431 7.23 -14.81 24.53
C LYS A 431 8.04 -13.82 25.38
N LEU A 432 7.42 -12.73 25.83
CA LEU A 432 8.07 -11.78 26.72
C LEU A 432 8.39 -12.41 28.09
N ILE A 433 7.44 -13.16 28.67
CA ILE A 433 7.64 -13.85 29.95
C ILE A 433 8.84 -14.80 29.87
N ARG A 434 8.92 -15.64 28.83
CA ARG A 434 10.05 -16.56 28.62
C ARG A 434 11.40 -15.83 28.51
N ARG A 435 11.41 -14.65 27.92
CA ARG A 435 12.63 -13.83 27.82
C ARG A 435 13.04 -13.26 29.19
N LEU A 436 12.07 -12.82 29.99
CA LEU A 436 12.30 -12.30 31.34
C LEU A 436 12.88 -13.37 32.30
N GLN A 437 12.52 -14.64 32.13
CA GLN A 437 13.10 -15.76 32.89
C GLN A 437 14.61 -15.92 32.67
N GLY A 438 15.10 -15.64 31.44
CA GLY A 438 16.53 -15.75 31.10
C GLY A 438 17.38 -14.57 31.59
N GLN A 439 16.77 -13.54 32.17
CA GLN A 439 17.46 -12.33 32.65
C GLN A 439 17.44 -12.27 34.19
N ASP A 440 17.95 -13.31 34.85
CA ASP A 440 18.27 -13.26 36.28
C ASP A 440 19.43 -12.29 36.53
N GLY A 441 19.10 -11.05 36.84
CA GLY A 441 20.12 -10.03 37.15
C GLY A 441 19.46 -8.76 37.65
N ASP A 442 19.70 -8.49 38.95
CA ASP A 442 19.49 -7.26 39.69
C ASP A 442 19.23 -5.99 38.84
N VAL A 443 18.01 -5.54 38.78
CA VAL A 443 17.71 -4.13 38.54
C VAL A 443 16.75 -3.64 39.60
N ALA A 444 17.36 -3.23 40.72
CA ALA A 444 16.70 -2.38 41.70
C ALA A 444 16.57 -0.96 41.12
N GLY A 445 15.46 -0.64 40.49
CA GLY A 445 15.16 0.71 40.04
C GLY A 445 13.65 0.97 40.19
N GLU A 446 13.28 2.12 40.72
CA GLU A 446 11.95 2.59 41.17
C GLU A 446 10.85 2.74 40.09
N LYS A 447 10.97 2.15 38.92
CA LYS A 447 9.88 2.08 37.92
C LYS A 447 9.36 0.66 37.88
N VAL A 448 8.04 0.48 37.94
CA VAL A 448 7.38 -0.83 37.91
C VAL A 448 7.96 -1.67 36.78
N PRO A 449 8.90 -2.55 37.05
CA PRO A 449 9.53 -3.34 35.99
C PRO A 449 8.48 -4.30 35.42
N ALA A 450 8.62 -4.63 34.14
CA ALA A 450 7.85 -5.69 33.50
C ALA A 450 8.15 -7.01 34.23
N THR A 451 7.35 -7.35 35.22
CA THR A 451 7.50 -8.60 35.98
C THR A 451 6.60 -9.68 35.39
N PRO A 452 6.99 -10.95 35.38
CA PRO A 452 6.14 -12.04 34.95
C PRO A 452 4.76 -12.04 35.63
N LYS A 453 4.69 -11.72 36.92
CA LYS A 453 3.43 -11.65 37.69
C LYS A 453 2.47 -10.59 37.12
N ASN A 454 2.95 -9.40 36.81
CA ASN A 454 2.14 -8.33 36.25
C ASN A 454 1.60 -8.69 34.86
N ILE A 455 2.44 -9.37 34.06
CA ILE A 455 2.05 -9.81 32.72
C ILE A 455 1.00 -10.94 32.81
N PHE A 456 1.15 -11.89 33.73
CA PHE A 456 0.12 -12.92 33.97
C PHE A 456 -1.21 -12.34 34.43
N GLN A 457 -1.19 -11.34 35.29
CA GLN A 457 -2.41 -10.62 35.69
C GLN A 457 -3.08 -9.94 34.51
N LEU A 458 -2.28 -9.29 33.63
CA LEU A 458 -2.77 -8.70 32.40
C LEU A 458 -3.41 -9.77 31.50
N LEU A 459 -2.77 -10.93 31.37
CA LEU A 459 -3.25 -12.03 30.54
C LEU A 459 -4.57 -12.61 31.08
N SER A 460 -4.67 -12.81 32.37
CA SER A 460 -5.92 -13.27 33.02
C SER A 460 -7.09 -12.35 32.68
N GLN A 461 -6.93 -11.04 32.90
CA GLN A 461 -7.92 -10.02 32.55
C GLN A 461 -8.23 -9.93 31.06
N THR A 462 -7.25 -10.25 30.19
CA THR A 462 -7.43 -10.19 28.74
C THR A 462 -8.19 -11.40 28.21
N ILE A 463 -7.90 -12.58 28.75
CA ILE A 463 -8.61 -13.81 28.36
C ILE A 463 -10.05 -13.80 28.92
N GLU A 464 -10.28 -13.24 30.12
CA GLU A 464 -11.61 -13.08 30.69
C GLU A 464 -12.58 -12.34 29.77
N VAL A 465 -12.09 -11.38 28.97
CA VAL A 465 -12.93 -10.63 28.01
C VAL A 465 -13.51 -11.55 26.92
N LEU A 466 -12.89 -12.69 26.63
CA LEU A 466 -13.43 -13.69 25.70
C LEU A 466 -14.72 -14.35 26.23
N SER A 467 -15.06 -14.22 27.49
CA SER A 467 -16.36 -14.69 28.04
C SER A 467 -17.55 -13.96 27.39
N ALA A 468 -17.34 -12.76 26.87
CA ALA A 468 -18.36 -12.02 26.13
C ALA A 468 -18.59 -12.55 24.67
N VAL A 469 -17.80 -13.54 24.26
CA VAL A 469 -17.84 -14.12 22.91
C VAL A 469 -18.14 -15.61 23.03
N PRO A 470 -18.94 -16.21 22.14
CA PRO A 470 -19.23 -17.64 22.17
C PRO A 470 -18.02 -18.50 21.73
N SER A 471 -16.91 -18.39 22.46
CA SER A 471 -15.66 -19.12 22.21
C SER A 471 -14.99 -19.62 23.47
N PRO A 472 -15.72 -20.35 24.35
CA PRO A 472 -15.17 -20.82 25.64
C PRO A 472 -14.00 -21.78 25.48
N GLU A 473 -14.00 -22.59 24.43
CA GLU A 473 -12.92 -23.52 24.12
C GLU A 473 -11.59 -22.80 23.80
N MET A 474 -11.65 -21.65 23.16
CA MET A 474 -10.48 -20.83 22.89
C MET A 474 -9.92 -20.24 24.18
N ALA A 475 -10.76 -19.65 25.01
CA ALA A 475 -10.36 -19.11 26.29
C ALA A 475 -9.74 -20.18 27.20
N LEU A 476 -10.35 -21.37 27.26
CA LEU A 476 -9.81 -22.52 27.98
C LEU A 476 -8.40 -22.88 27.51
N ARG A 477 -8.17 -22.96 26.21
CA ARG A 477 -6.84 -23.27 25.65
C ARG A 477 -5.82 -22.21 26.03
N LEU A 478 -6.20 -20.93 25.98
CA LEU A 478 -5.31 -19.83 26.35
C LEU A 478 -4.97 -19.85 27.85
N TYR A 479 -5.95 -20.15 28.75
CA TYR A 479 -5.67 -20.34 30.16
C TYR A 479 -4.69 -21.48 30.42
N LEU A 480 -4.84 -22.60 29.72
CA LEU A 480 -3.90 -23.72 29.86
C LEU A 480 -2.49 -23.36 29.39
N GLN A 481 -2.35 -22.58 28.28
CA GLN A 481 -1.05 -22.08 27.84
C GLN A 481 -0.40 -21.13 28.85
N CYS A 482 -1.20 -20.28 29.49
CA CYS A 482 -0.73 -19.42 30.58
C CYS A 482 -0.34 -20.21 31.83
N ALA A 483 -1.08 -21.26 32.17
CA ALA A 483 -0.76 -22.16 33.28
C ALA A 483 0.59 -22.86 33.07
N GLU A 484 0.85 -23.36 31.84
CA GLU A 484 2.11 -23.98 31.47
C GLU A 484 3.30 -22.98 31.56
N ALA A 485 3.10 -21.77 31.07
CA ALA A 485 4.12 -20.72 31.18
C ALA A 485 4.34 -20.28 32.66
N ALA A 486 3.31 -20.26 33.49
CA ALA A 486 3.44 -19.96 34.93
C ALA A 486 4.18 -21.09 35.68
N ASN A 487 3.97 -22.34 35.26
CA ASN A 487 4.73 -23.48 35.76
C ASN A 487 6.24 -23.31 35.45
N ASP A 488 6.57 -22.92 34.24
CA ASP A 488 7.97 -22.69 33.83
C ASP A 488 8.62 -21.55 34.64
N CYS A 489 7.82 -20.65 35.22
CA CYS A 489 8.28 -19.55 36.07
C CYS A 489 8.24 -19.90 37.59
N ASP A 490 7.98 -21.11 37.98
CA ASP A 490 7.82 -21.54 39.39
C ASP A 490 6.75 -20.73 40.15
N LEU A 491 5.70 -20.30 39.46
CA LEU A 491 4.58 -19.51 40.02
C LEU A 491 3.36 -20.38 40.29
N GLU A 492 3.43 -21.26 41.29
CA GLU A 492 2.34 -22.17 41.65
C GLU A 492 0.97 -21.50 41.79
N PRO A 493 0.79 -20.40 42.56
CA PRO A 493 -0.52 -19.79 42.75
C PRO A 493 -1.14 -19.29 41.44
N VAL A 494 -0.31 -18.76 40.54
CA VAL A 494 -0.75 -18.25 39.24
C VAL A 494 -1.15 -19.40 38.32
N SER A 495 -0.34 -20.45 38.27
CA SER A 495 -0.65 -21.65 37.48
C SER A 495 -1.95 -22.33 37.99
N TYR A 496 -2.15 -22.41 39.31
CA TYR A 496 -3.35 -22.94 39.89
C TYR A 496 -4.62 -22.13 39.56
N ASP A 497 -4.50 -20.81 39.59
CA ASP A 497 -5.61 -19.92 39.21
C ASP A 497 -6.02 -20.13 37.76
N PHE A 498 -5.07 -20.20 36.83
CA PHE A 498 -5.36 -20.47 35.40
C PHE A 498 -6.03 -21.85 35.19
N PHE A 499 -5.62 -22.88 35.91
CA PHE A 499 -6.32 -24.17 35.87
C PHE A 499 -7.74 -24.06 36.44
N THR A 500 -7.92 -23.30 37.49
CA THR A 500 -9.24 -23.07 38.06
C THR A 500 -10.16 -22.39 37.07
N GLN A 501 -9.69 -21.34 36.37
CA GLN A 501 -10.45 -20.68 35.34
C GLN A 501 -10.78 -21.62 34.18
N ALA A 502 -9.82 -22.45 33.74
CA ALA A 502 -10.05 -23.45 32.70
C ALA A 502 -11.14 -24.47 33.11
N PHE A 503 -11.16 -24.90 34.37
CA PHE A 503 -12.22 -25.79 34.90
C PHE A 503 -13.57 -25.08 34.96
N VAL A 504 -13.64 -23.83 35.40
CA VAL A 504 -14.88 -23.05 35.40
C VAL A 504 -15.49 -22.97 34.00
N LEU A 505 -14.69 -22.63 33.00
CA LEU A 505 -15.15 -22.61 31.60
C LEU A 505 -15.64 -23.99 31.13
N TYR A 506 -14.91 -25.05 31.50
CA TYR A 506 -15.31 -26.42 31.16
C TYR A 506 -16.67 -26.80 31.79
N GLU A 507 -16.90 -26.38 33.02
CA GLU A 507 -18.11 -26.71 33.78
C GLU A 507 -19.33 -25.93 33.34
N GLU A 508 -19.16 -24.62 33.08
CA GLU A 508 -20.25 -23.68 32.90
C GLU A 508 -20.55 -23.37 31.42
N GLU A 509 -19.52 -23.34 30.57
CA GLU A 509 -19.65 -22.80 29.21
C GLU A 509 -19.51 -23.86 28.09
N VAL A 510 -18.71 -24.93 28.30
CA VAL A 510 -18.50 -25.94 27.25
C VAL A 510 -19.63 -26.98 27.29
N ALA A 511 -20.66 -26.76 26.48
CA ALA A 511 -21.85 -27.61 26.42
C ALA A 511 -21.76 -28.74 25.36
N ASP A 512 -21.05 -28.55 24.25
CA ASP A 512 -20.95 -29.56 23.18
C ASP A 512 -20.16 -30.80 23.64
N SER A 513 -20.72 -31.96 23.39
CA SER A 513 -20.13 -33.25 23.81
C SER A 513 -18.73 -33.52 23.22
N LYS A 514 -18.48 -33.13 21.98
CA LYS A 514 -17.16 -33.28 21.34
C LYS A 514 -16.15 -32.28 21.90
N ALA A 515 -16.61 -31.03 22.11
CA ALA A 515 -15.81 -30.00 22.72
C ALA A 515 -15.41 -30.35 24.15
N GLN A 516 -16.32 -30.92 24.94
CA GLN A 516 -16.01 -31.44 26.29
C GLN A 516 -14.93 -32.50 26.29
N VAL A 517 -15.00 -33.47 25.36
CA VAL A 517 -13.94 -34.50 25.21
C VAL A 517 -12.60 -33.85 24.90
N THR A 518 -12.56 -32.94 23.96
CA THR A 518 -11.32 -32.24 23.58
C THR A 518 -10.78 -31.42 24.76
N ALA A 519 -11.62 -30.65 25.42
CA ALA A 519 -11.25 -29.80 26.56
C ALA A 519 -10.68 -30.61 27.73
N ILE A 520 -11.33 -31.70 28.13
CA ILE A 520 -10.84 -32.52 29.26
C ILE A 520 -9.50 -33.20 28.93
N HIS A 521 -9.31 -33.66 27.70
CA HIS A 521 -8.01 -34.22 27.26
C HIS A 521 -6.89 -33.15 27.23
N LEU A 522 -7.19 -31.93 26.85
CA LEU A 522 -6.25 -30.80 26.92
C LEU A 522 -5.88 -30.50 28.40
N ILE A 523 -6.86 -30.44 29.29
CA ILE A 523 -6.63 -30.23 30.73
C ILE A 523 -5.73 -31.36 31.29
N ILE A 524 -6.04 -32.61 31.00
CA ILE A 524 -5.25 -33.77 31.44
C ILE A 524 -3.82 -33.67 30.90
N GLY A 525 -3.66 -33.43 29.60
CA GLY A 525 -2.35 -33.35 28.96
C GLY A 525 -1.48 -32.22 29.49
N THR A 526 -2.08 -31.05 29.77
CA THR A 526 -1.37 -29.93 30.38
C THR A 526 -1.02 -30.24 31.85
N LEU A 527 -1.95 -30.74 32.62
CA LEU A 527 -1.72 -31.07 34.03
C LEU A 527 -0.63 -32.15 34.21
N GLN A 528 -0.54 -33.13 33.29
CA GLN A 528 0.52 -34.13 33.27
C GLN A 528 1.93 -33.52 33.24
N ARG A 529 2.09 -32.40 32.54
CA ARG A 529 3.39 -31.71 32.34
C ARG A 529 3.76 -30.77 33.49
N MET A 530 2.84 -30.51 34.42
CA MET A 530 3.05 -29.60 35.55
C MET A 530 3.89 -30.23 36.65
N ASN A 531 4.90 -29.51 37.12
CA ASN A 531 5.79 -29.90 38.20
C ASN A 531 5.80 -28.91 39.39
N VAL A 532 5.18 -27.72 39.21
CA VAL A 532 5.17 -26.62 40.18
C VAL A 532 4.23 -26.89 41.37
N PHE A 533 3.24 -27.77 41.21
CA PHE A 533 2.19 -27.96 42.24
C PHE A 533 2.68 -28.77 43.41
N GLY A 534 2.42 -28.25 44.61
CA GLY A 534 2.46 -29.03 45.84
C GLY A 534 1.40 -30.17 45.86
N VAL A 535 1.57 -31.11 46.74
CA VAL A 535 0.74 -32.34 46.82
C VAL A 535 -0.76 -32.02 46.89
N GLU A 536 -1.16 -31.09 47.73
CA GLU A 536 -2.56 -30.72 47.94
C GLU A 536 -3.22 -30.14 46.68
N ASN A 537 -2.56 -29.16 46.04
CA ASN A 537 -3.07 -28.53 44.81
C ASN A 537 -3.10 -29.53 43.65
N ARG A 538 -2.06 -30.36 43.52
CA ARG A 538 -1.99 -31.43 42.53
C ARG A 538 -3.11 -32.44 42.70
N ASP A 539 -3.37 -32.93 43.93
CA ASP A 539 -4.44 -33.87 44.19
C ASP A 539 -5.83 -33.26 43.91
N THR A 540 -6.03 -32.00 44.22
CA THR A 540 -7.29 -31.29 43.95
C THR A 540 -7.57 -31.21 42.44
N LEU A 541 -6.61 -30.77 41.64
CA LEU A 541 -6.74 -30.67 40.18
C LEU A 541 -6.91 -32.04 39.53
N THR A 542 -6.16 -33.04 39.98
CA THR A 542 -6.23 -34.42 39.48
C THR A 542 -7.60 -35.05 39.83
N HIS A 543 -8.13 -34.79 41.03
CA HIS A 543 -9.45 -35.26 41.40
C HIS A 543 -10.56 -34.65 40.55
N LYS A 544 -10.48 -33.35 40.24
CA LYS A 544 -11.41 -32.68 39.31
C LYS A 544 -11.32 -33.29 37.91
N ALA A 545 -10.12 -33.44 37.36
CA ALA A 545 -9.92 -34.01 36.03
C ALA A 545 -10.48 -35.43 35.89
N THR A 546 -10.20 -36.30 36.88
CA THR A 546 -10.72 -37.68 36.90
C THR A 546 -12.24 -37.72 37.09
N GLY A 547 -12.78 -36.83 37.91
CA GLY A 547 -14.23 -36.70 38.15
C GLY A 547 -14.99 -36.34 36.87
N TYR A 548 -14.53 -35.30 36.16
CA TYR A 548 -15.15 -34.86 34.89
C TYR A 548 -14.96 -35.88 33.75
N SER A 549 -13.80 -36.53 33.66
CA SER A 549 -13.57 -37.62 32.70
C SER A 549 -14.60 -38.74 32.82
N ALA A 550 -14.98 -39.07 34.03
CA ALA A 550 -15.97 -40.11 34.28
C ALA A 550 -17.43 -39.67 34.05
N LYS A 551 -17.70 -38.38 33.87
CA LYS A 551 -19.03 -37.81 33.61
C LYS A 551 -19.31 -37.50 32.13
N LEU A 552 -18.37 -37.76 31.21
CA LEU A 552 -18.59 -37.56 29.79
C LEU A 552 -19.81 -38.36 29.29
N LEU A 553 -20.49 -37.82 28.26
CA LEU A 553 -21.77 -38.35 27.80
C LEU A 553 -21.66 -39.77 27.22
N LYS A 554 -20.66 -40.04 26.39
CA LYS A 554 -20.50 -41.31 25.69
C LYS A 554 -19.52 -42.23 26.40
N LYS A 555 -19.89 -43.51 26.57
CA LYS A 555 -19.05 -44.52 27.26
C LYS A 555 -17.66 -44.69 26.64
N PRO A 556 -17.48 -44.72 25.29
CA PRO A 556 -16.14 -44.78 24.70
C PRO A 556 -15.28 -43.58 25.08
N ASP A 557 -15.85 -42.37 25.10
CA ASP A 557 -15.14 -41.14 25.45
C ASP A 557 -14.79 -41.10 26.93
N GLN A 558 -15.72 -41.54 27.82
CA GLN A 558 -15.43 -41.74 29.24
C GLN A 558 -14.25 -42.69 29.47
N CYS A 559 -14.24 -43.82 28.76
CA CYS A 559 -13.20 -44.82 28.85
C CYS A 559 -11.82 -44.21 28.49
N ARG A 560 -11.73 -43.48 27.37
CA ARG A 560 -10.50 -42.84 26.89
C ARG A 560 -10.01 -41.76 27.85
N ALA A 561 -10.88 -40.89 28.32
CA ALA A 561 -10.54 -39.85 29.27
C ALA A 561 -10.09 -40.40 30.63
N VAL A 562 -10.74 -41.45 31.13
CA VAL A 562 -10.38 -42.06 32.41
C VAL A 562 -9.03 -42.78 32.34
N TYR A 563 -8.72 -43.53 31.27
CA TYR A 563 -7.39 -44.12 31.19
C TYR A 563 -6.30 -43.08 30.90
N ALA A 564 -6.62 -41.97 30.23
CA ALA A 564 -5.67 -40.87 30.06
C ALA A 564 -5.29 -40.26 31.43
N CYS A 565 -6.21 -40.18 32.38
CA CYS A 565 -5.92 -39.74 33.75
C CYS A 565 -4.88 -40.61 34.48
N SER A 566 -4.64 -41.86 34.05
CA SER A 566 -3.61 -42.70 34.67
C SER A 566 -2.22 -42.07 34.64
N HIS A 567 -1.93 -41.26 33.58
CA HIS A 567 -0.68 -40.53 33.47
C HIS A 567 -0.51 -39.39 34.49
N LEU A 568 -1.57 -38.95 35.15
CA LEU A 568 -1.49 -37.96 36.21
C LEU A 568 -0.87 -38.52 37.50
N PHE A 569 -0.88 -39.85 37.67
CA PHE A 569 -0.39 -40.57 38.85
C PHE A 569 0.98 -41.23 38.63
N TRP A 570 1.53 -41.12 37.42
CA TRP A 570 2.83 -41.70 37.10
C TRP A 570 3.59 -40.79 36.17
N VAL A 571 4.74 -40.28 36.65
CA VAL A 571 5.68 -39.47 35.88
C VAL A 571 7.04 -40.17 35.88
N ASP A 572 7.65 -40.38 34.75
CA ASP A 572 8.87 -41.17 34.58
C ASP A 572 10.16 -40.46 35.07
N ASP A 573 10.08 -39.21 35.51
CA ASP A 573 11.22 -38.46 36.06
C ASP A 573 11.71 -39.03 37.39
N GLN A 574 12.97 -38.81 37.74
CA GLN A 574 13.61 -39.40 38.95
C GLN A 574 12.88 -39.02 40.22
N ASP A 575 12.38 -37.78 40.32
CA ASP A 575 11.61 -37.29 41.49
C ASP A 575 10.11 -37.22 41.20
N GLY A 576 9.65 -37.89 40.14
CA GLY A 576 8.27 -37.88 39.69
C GLY A 576 7.33 -38.69 40.58
N ILE A 577 6.05 -38.38 40.48
CA ILE A 577 4.97 -39.13 41.19
C ILE A 577 4.90 -40.53 40.60
N LYS A 578 4.93 -41.55 41.48
CA LYS A 578 4.87 -42.99 41.12
C LYS A 578 3.83 -43.73 41.96
N ASP A 579 2.54 -43.40 41.75
CA ASP A 579 1.43 -44.04 42.45
C ASP A 579 0.78 -45.15 41.57
N GLY A 580 1.37 -46.34 41.58
CA GLY A 580 0.89 -47.48 40.81
C GLY A 580 -0.49 -47.96 41.23
N GLU A 581 -0.92 -47.76 42.49
CA GLU A 581 -2.25 -48.12 42.96
C GLU A 581 -3.35 -47.29 42.30
N ARG A 582 -3.17 -45.95 42.24
CA ARG A 582 -4.10 -45.05 41.54
C ARG A 582 -4.10 -45.25 40.03
N VAL A 583 -2.95 -45.53 39.43
CA VAL A 583 -2.85 -45.95 38.01
C VAL A 583 -3.72 -47.17 37.74
N LEU A 584 -3.56 -48.22 38.57
CA LEU A 584 -4.32 -49.47 38.43
C LEU A 584 -5.82 -49.25 38.64
N LEU A 585 -6.21 -48.37 39.57
CA LEU A 585 -7.62 -47.99 39.80
C LEU A 585 -8.22 -47.30 38.55
N CYS A 586 -7.50 -46.41 37.90
CA CYS A 586 -7.93 -45.77 36.66
C CYS A 586 -8.12 -46.80 35.53
N LEU A 587 -7.18 -47.72 35.34
CA LEU A 587 -7.25 -48.74 34.29
C LEU A 587 -8.39 -49.74 34.58
N LYS A 588 -8.59 -50.16 35.83
CA LYS A 588 -9.74 -51.02 36.24
C LYS A 588 -11.09 -50.30 36.02
N ARG A 589 -11.15 -48.99 36.30
CA ARG A 589 -12.34 -48.19 36.02
C ARG A 589 -12.63 -48.08 34.53
N SER A 590 -11.61 -47.84 33.74
CA SER A 590 -11.70 -47.81 32.25
C SER A 590 -12.19 -49.14 31.69
N LEU A 591 -11.70 -50.26 32.22
CA LEU A 591 -12.12 -51.61 31.81
C LEU A 591 -13.62 -51.82 32.10
N ARG A 592 -14.11 -51.42 33.27
CA ARG A 592 -15.55 -51.49 33.60
C ARG A 592 -16.40 -50.67 32.64
N ILE A 593 -15.92 -49.45 32.26
CA ILE A 593 -16.62 -48.56 31.33
C ILE A 593 -16.60 -49.18 29.92
N ALA A 594 -15.49 -49.77 29.49
CA ALA A 594 -15.37 -50.48 28.20
C ALA A 594 -16.34 -51.68 28.12
N ASN A 595 -16.46 -52.46 29.20
CA ASN A 595 -17.43 -53.54 29.28
C ASN A 595 -18.88 -53.03 29.17
N ALA A 596 -19.22 -51.95 29.84
CA ALA A 596 -20.54 -51.32 29.73
C ALA A 596 -20.80 -50.79 28.30
N ALA A 597 -19.80 -50.20 27.64
CA ALA A 597 -19.90 -49.74 26.25
C ALA A 597 -20.13 -50.92 25.28
N GLN A 598 -19.47 -52.05 25.51
CA GLN A 598 -19.63 -53.30 24.73
C GLN A 598 -21.05 -53.86 24.90
N GLN A 599 -21.56 -53.93 26.13
CA GLN A 599 -22.92 -54.41 26.41
C GLN A 599 -23.98 -53.55 25.74
N MET A 600 -23.85 -52.22 25.82
CA MET A 600 -24.76 -51.30 25.14
C MET A 600 -24.75 -51.45 23.62
N ALA A 601 -23.56 -51.63 23.01
CA ALA A 601 -23.43 -51.84 21.56
C ALA A 601 -24.09 -53.17 21.12
N ASN A 602 -23.94 -54.23 21.88
CA ASN A 602 -24.56 -55.51 21.58
C ASN A 602 -26.11 -55.46 21.60
N VAL A 603 -26.68 -54.64 22.53
CA VAL A 603 -28.12 -54.48 22.62
C VAL A 603 -28.70 -53.61 21.51
N THR A 604 -27.99 -52.54 21.09
CA THR A 604 -28.52 -51.55 20.14
C THR A 604 -28.30 -51.91 18.66
N ARG A 605 -27.25 -52.65 18.32
CA ARG A 605 -26.86 -52.85 16.92
C ARG A 605 -26.61 -54.28 16.48
N GLY A 606 -26.63 -55.25 17.41
CA GLY A 606 -26.33 -56.66 17.09
C GLY A 606 -24.90 -56.90 16.52
N SER A 607 -24.04 -55.87 16.58
CA SER A 607 -22.65 -55.94 16.14
C SER A 607 -21.69 -55.90 17.31
N SER A 608 -20.54 -56.54 17.17
CA SER A 608 -19.49 -56.45 18.19
C SER A 608 -19.14 -55.00 18.45
N GLY A 609 -19.24 -54.58 19.72
CA GLY A 609 -18.91 -53.19 20.14
C GLY A 609 -17.41 -52.92 20.00
N PRO A 610 -16.94 -51.73 20.44
CA PRO A 610 -15.60 -51.26 20.18
C PRO A 610 -14.51 -52.07 20.90
N VAL A 611 -14.11 -53.19 20.31
CA VAL A 611 -13.00 -54.05 20.80
C VAL A 611 -11.71 -53.24 20.96
N THR A 612 -11.55 -52.20 20.15
CA THR A 612 -10.39 -51.30 20.18
C THR A 612 -10.15 -50.67 21.56
N LEU A 613 -11.20 -50.39 22.36
CA LEU A 613 -11.05 -49.85 23.71
C LEU A 613 -10.25 -50.79 24.63
N PHE A 614 -10.45 -52.09 24.52
CA PHE A 614 -9.70 -53.05 25.34
C PHE A 614 -8.24 -53.11 24.95
N VAL A 615 -7.93 -53.01 23.68
CA VAL A 615 -6.56 -52.93 23.18
C VAL A 615 -5.88 -51.63 23.62
N GLU A 616 -6.59 -50.50 23.56
CA GLU A 616 -6.10 -49.20 24.07
C GLU A 616 -5.77 -49.27 25.56
N ILE A 617 -6.63 -49.86 26.37
CA ILE A 617 -6.40 -50.09 27.83
C ILE A 617 -5.21 -51.01 28.06
N LEU A 618 -5.13 -52.12 27.30
CA LEU A 618 -4.00 -53.04 27.40
C LEU A 618 -2.67 -52.34 27.06
N ASN A 619 -2.62 -51.52 26.00
CA ASN A 619 -1.45 -50.74 25.67
C ASN A 619 -1.04 -49.81 26.81
N LYS A 620 -1.99 -49.18 27.48
CA LYS A 620 -1.69 -48.36 28.65
C LYS A 620 -1.21 -49.18 29.86
N TYR A 621 -1.78 -50.34 30.06
CA TYR A 621 -1.29 -51.25 31.11
C TYR A 621 0.15 -51.67 30.85
N LEU A 622 0.49 -52.09 29.62
CA LEU A 622 1.86 -52.46 29.24
C LEU A 622 2.85 -51.29 29.32
N TYR A 623 2.38 -50.06 29.20
CA TYR A 623 3.25 -48.90 29.38
C TYR A 623 3.67 -48.68 30.83
N PHE A 624 2.82 -48.97 31.79
CA PHE A 624 3.10 -48.76 33.22
C PHE A 624 3.72 -49.96 33.92
N PHE A 625 3.54 -51.16 33.39
CA PHE A 625 3.97 -52.41 33.97
C PHE A 625 4.83 -53.25 32.99
#